data_3309ff939808bc6e7b3e4cbdcf793680
#
_entry.id   3309ff939808bc6e7b3e4cbdcf793680
#
_cell.length_a   1.000
_cell.length_b   1.000
_cell.length_c   1.000
_cell.angle_alpha   90.00
_cell.angle_beta   90.00
_cell.angle_gamma   90.00
#
_symmetry.space_group_name_H-M   'P 1'
#
loop_
_entity.id
_entity.type
_entity.pdbx_description
1 polymer ?
#
loop_
_entity_poly.entity_id
_entity_poly.type
_entity_poly.pdbx_seq_one_letter_code
_entity_poly.pdbx_strand_id
1 'polypeptide(L)'
;MLEVVFIFYIKINMNCFSRKLRIILVIIFLQSSLGTTYALADLSNAMSVNLSLNGYAKFNNGLLVQWGRVGGSSTASYSVTMPTSFYNTEYKIFATVYKPSSDSAVYSSSPLAINKTVSRFYLNRNYASGGTTGLSQESWDWFAIGRWK
;
A
#
# COMPACT_ATOMS: atom_id res chain seq x y z
N MET A 1 -14.57 -11.95 27.40
CA MET A 1 -14.77 -13.11 28.32
C MET A 1 -13.57 -14.06 28.35
N LEU A 2 -12.91 -14.35 27.25
CA LEU A 2 -11.69 -15.20 27.22
C LEU A 2 -10.50 -14.59 27.98
N GLU A 3 -10.28 -13.28 27.94
CA GLU A 3 -9.15 -12.62 28.63
C GLU A 3 -9.24 -12.72 30.15
N VAL A 4 -10.42 -12.61 30.71
CA VAL A 4 -10.63 -12.71 32.17
C VAL A 4 -10.38 -14.13 32.67
N VAL A 5 -10.76 -15.15 31.89
CA VAL A 5 -10.51 -16.56 32.21
C VAL A 5 -9.02 -16.86 32.14
N PHE A 6 -8.27 -16.31 31.17
CA PHE A 6 -6.84 -16.52 31.02
C PHE A 6 -6.02 -15.86 32.15
N ILE A 7 -6.41 -14.66 32.57
CA ILE A 7 -5.81 -13.96 33.73
C ILE A 7 -6.05 -14.76 35.02
N PHE A 8 -7.23 -15.35 35.20
CA PHE A 8 -7.55 -16.18 36.36
C PHE A 8 -6.76 -17.50 36.36
N TYR A 9 -6.58 -18.12 35.21
CA TYR A 9 -5.78 -19.36 35.04
C TYR A 9 -4.30 -19.11 35.33
N ILE A 10 -3.73 -18.02 34.88
CA ILE A 10 -2.37 -17.60 35.22
C ILE A 10 -2.21 -17.37 36.73
N LYS A 11 -3.18 -16.73 37.37
CA LYS A 11 -3.15 -16.43 38.81
C LYS A 11 -3.14 -17.69 39.68
N ILE A 12 -3.91 -18.72 39.29
CA ILE A 12 -4.01 -20.00 40.03
C ILE A 12 -2.73 -20.82 39.90
N ASN A 13 -2.13 -20.88 38.71
CA ASN A 13 -0.92 -21.67 38.47
C ASN A 13 0.40 -20.98 38.84
N MET A 14 0.41 -19.68 39.05
CA MET A 14 1.63 -18.93 39.38
C MET A 14 2.15 -19.21 40.80
N ASN A 15 1.37 -19.84 41.69
CA ASN A 15 1.81 -20.16 43.04
C ASN A 15 2.92 -21.20 43.09
N CYS A 16 3.07 -22.04 42.06
CA CYS A 16 4.10 -23.06 41.93
C CYS A 16 5.44 -22.54 41.39
N PHE A 17 5.52 -21.30 40.90
CA PHE A 17 6.73 -20.77 40.28
C PHE A 17 7.52 -19.84 41.19
N SER A 18 8.83 -19.81 41.01
CA SER A 18 9.69 -18.87 41.72
C SER A 18 9.31 -17.41 41.38
N ARG A 19 9.59 -16.48 42.30
CA ARG A 19 9.29 -15.06 42.13
C ARG A 19 9.86 -14.49 40.82
N LYS A 20 11.06 -14.90 40.42
CA LYS A 20 11.71 -14.46 39.17
C LYS A 20 10.94 -14.95 37.94
N LEU A 21 10.51 -16.20 37.94
CA LEU A 21 9.77 -16.78 36.84
C LEU A 21 8.38 -16.12 36.63
N ARG A 22 7.71 -15.75 37.74
CA ARG A 22 6.44 -15.01 37.70
C ARG A 22 6.62 -13.65 37.05
N ILE A 23 7.67 -12.92 37.38
CA ILE A 23 7.96 -11.61 36.78
C ILE A 23 8.23 -11.75 35.29
N ILE A 24 9.00 -12.74 34.85
CA ILE A 24 9.30 -13.00 33.44
C ILE A 24 8.02 -13.32 32.66
N LEU A 25 7.15 -14.17 33.19
CA LEU A 25 5.87 -14.52 32.53
C LEU A 25 4.94 -13.32 32.41
N VAL A 26 4.87 -12.45 33.42
CA VAL A 26 4.07 -11.21 33.35
C VAL A 26 4.65 -10.25 32.29
N ILE A 27 5.96 -10.10 32.23
CA ILE A 27 6.60 -9.25 31.23
C ILE A 27 6.34 -9.76 29.82
N ILE A 28 6.49 -11.07 29.57
CA ILE A 28 6.22 -11.68 28.26
C ILE A 28 4.74 -11.48 27.87
N PHE A 29 3.82 -11.65 28.81
CA PHE A 29 2.40 -11.45 28.56
C PHE A 29 2.08 -9.98 28.23
N LEU A 30 2.64 -9.03 28.98
CA LEU A 30 2.45 -7.60 28.72
C LEU A 30 3.05 -7.19 27.36
N GLN A 31 4.21 -7.71 27.00
CA GLN A 31 4.81 -7.45 25.70
C GLN A 31 3.97 -8.01 24.54
N SER A 32 3.42 -9.22 24.68
CA SER A 32 2.57 -9.81 23.64
C SER A 32 1.25 -9.07 23.48
N SER A 33 0.62 -8.62 24.58
CA SER A 33 -0.62 -7.85 24.51
C SER A 33 -0.41 -6.41 24.03
N LEU A 34 0.72 -5.77 24.36
CA LEU A 34 1.08 -4.45 23.84
C LEU A 34 1.27 -4.49 22.31
N GLY A 35 1.95 -5.51 21.76
CA GLY A 35 2.16 -5.67 20.34
C GLY A 35 0.87 -5.89 19.53
N THR A 36 -0.23 -6.32 20.15
CA THR A 36 -1.55 -6.44 19.50
C THR A 36 -2.39 -5.17 19.61
N THR A 37 -2.12 -4.31 20.59
CA THR A 37 -2.92 -3.12 20.88
C THR A 37 -2.33 -1.85 20.28
N TYR A 38 -1.01 -1.75 20.23
CA TYR A 38 -0.29 -0.57 19.74
C TYR A 38 0.53 -0.91 18.50
N ALA A 39 0.67 0.07 17.59
CA ALA A 39 1.60 -0.07 16.47
C ALA A 39 3.04 -0.13 16.99
N LEU A 40 3.81 -1.09 16.49
CA LEU A 40 5.25 -1.14 16.74
C LEU A 40 5.96 0.04 16.09
N ALA A 41 7.15 0.38 16.58
CA ALA A 41 7.93 1.50 16.04
C ALA A 41 8.26 1.34 14.53
N ASP A 42 8.38 0.10 14.05
CA ASP A 42 8.58 -0.25 12.64
C ASP A 42 7.27 -0.47 11.87
N LEU A 43 6.11 -0.31 12.52
CA LEU A 43 4.77 -0.52 11.96
C LEU A 43 4.50 -1.95 11.45
N SER A 44 5.33 -2.93 11.78
CA SER A 44 5.23 -4.30 11.26
C SER A 44 3.92 -5.01 11.62
N ASN A 45 3.27 -4.60 12.72
CA ASN A 45 1.96 -5.10 13.13
C ASN A 45 0.77 -4.24 12.63
N ALA A 46 1.03 -3.08 12.02
CA ALA A 46 0.01 -2.14 11.57
C ALA A 46 -0.19 -2.15 10.05
N MET A 47 0.80 -2.62 9.29
CA MET A 47 0.73 -2.71 7.83
C MET A 47 1.62 -3.82 7.28
N SER A 48 1.33 -4.24 6.05
CA SER A 48 2.25 -5.01 5.20
C SER A 48 2.68 -4.16 4.03
N VAL A 49 3.95 -4.22 3.67
CA VAL A 49 4.54 -3.35 2.65
C VAL A 49 5.43 -4.13 1.68
N ASN A 50 5.38 -3.73 0.41
CA ASN A 50 6.35 -4.11 -0.61
C ASN A 50 6.95 -2.83 -1.18
N LEU A 51 8.23 -2.56 -0.91
CA LEU A 51 8.94 -1.35 -1.32
C LEU A 51 9.62 -1.46 -2.69
N SER A 52 9.20 -2.39 -3.54
CA SER A 52 9.67 -2.49 -4.94
C SER A 52 9.32 -1.25 -5.76
N LEU A 53 9.92 -1.10 -6.96
CA LEU A 53 9.58 -0.03 -7.90
C LEU A 53 8.07 0.03 -8.16
N ASN A 54 7.42 -1.13 -8.33
CA ASN A 54 5.99 -1.28 -8.36
C ASN A 54 5.58 -1.92 -7.03
N GLY A 55 5.21 -1.11 -6.07
CA GLY A 55 5.02 -1.51 -4.69
C GLY A 55 3.67 -1.14 -4.10
N TYR A 56 3.50 -1.50 -2.82
CA TYR A 56 2.28 -1.17 -2.08
C TYR A 56 2.52 -1.08 -0.58
N ALA A 57 1.60 -0.42 0.12
CA ALA A 57 1.42 -0.48 1.57
C ALA A 57 -0.07 -0.78 1.88
N LYS A 58 -0.31 -1.91 2.55
CA LYS A 58 -1.62 -2.34 3.08
C LYS A 58 -1.68 -2.07 4.57
N PHE A 59 -2.55 -1.19 4.99
CA PHE A 59 -2.78 -0.88 6.39
C PHE A 59 -3.91 -1.75 6.98
N ASN A 60 -3.78 -2.14 8.23
CA ASN A 60 -4.76 -3.00 8.90
C ASN A 60 -6.15 -2.37 9.03
N ASN A 61 -6.25 -1.04 8.94
CA ASN A 61 -7.53 -0.31 8.90
C ASN A 61 -8.27 -0.39 7.55
N GLY A 62 -7.70 -1.04 6.55
CA GLY A 62 -8.31 -1.21 5.22
C GLY A 62 -7.79 -0.27 4.15
N LEU A 63 -6.95 0.72 4.49
CA LEU A 63 -6.32 1.57 3.49
C LEU A 63 -5.29 0.78 2.68
N LEU A 64 -5.28 0.98 1.37
CA LEU A 64 -4.28 0.48 0.45
C LEU A 64 -3.72 1.63 -0.39
N VAL A 65 -2.43 1.73 -0.38
CA VAL A 65 -1.65 2.65 -1.21
C VAL A 65 -0.75 1.84 -2.12
N GLN A 66 -0.71 2.17 -3.41
CA GLN A 66 0.12 1.50 -4.39
C GLN A 66 0.83 2.55 -5.27
N TRP A 67 1.99 2.19 -5.75
CA TRP A 67 2.79 3.04 -6.62
C TRP A 67 3.52 2.19 -7.65
N GLY A 68 3.98 2.85 -8.70
CA GLY A 68 4.80 2.20 -9.68
C GLY A 68 5.19 3.10 -10.84
N ARG A 69 5.95 2.51 -11.74
CA ARG A 69 6.35 3.10 -13.00
C ARG A 69 5.93 2.21 -14.15
N VAL A 70 5.41 2.82 -15.19
CA VAL A 70 5.22 2.17 -16.48
C VAL A 70 6.24 2.72 -17.47
N GLY A 71 6.80 1.85 -18.28
CA GLY A 71 7.72 2.23 -19.34
C GLY A 71 7.06 3.01 -20.47
N GLY A 72 7.88 3.55 -21.34
CA GLY A 72 7.43 4.17 -22.57
C GLY A 72 6.69 3.19 -23.47
N SER A 73 5.71 3.65 -24.21
CA SER A 73 4.92 2.84 -25.14
C SER A 73 4.34 3.70 -26.26
N SER A 74 4.21 3.13 -27.44
CA SER A 74 3.53 3.73 -28.58
C SER A 74 2.01 3.57 -28.58
N THR A 75 1.42 2.99 -27.51
CA THR A 75 -0.03 2.76 -27.41
C THR A 75 -0.71 3.95 -26.74
N ALA A 76 -1.79 4.45 -27.30
CA ALA A 76 -2.56 5.57 -26.77
C ALA A 76 -3.14 5.27 -25.38
N SER A 77 -3.71 4.10 -25.21
CA SER A 77 -4.25 3.63 -23.94
C SER A 77 -3.37 2.50 -23.40
N TYR A 78 -2.64 2.77 -22.32
CA TYR A 78 -1.73 1.81 -21.72
C TYR A 78 -2.37 1.14 -20.50
N SER A 79 -2.35 -0.19 -20.48
CA SER A 79 -2.87 -0.98 -19.37
C SER A 79 -1.83 -1.09 -18.26
N VAL A 80 -2.18 -0.68 -17.06
CA VAL A 80 -1.34 -0.77 -15.86
C VAL A 80 -1.90 -1.84 -14.95
N THR A 81 -1.13 -2.90 -14.72
CA THR A 81 -1.46 -3.93 -13.71
C THR A 81 -0.85 -3.53 -12.38
N MET A 82 -1.66 -3.52 -11.35
CA MET A 82 -1.24 -3.12 -10.00
C MET A 82 -0.64 -4.29 -9.22
N PRO A 83 0.28 -4.05 -8.28
CA PRO A 83 0.92 -5.06 -7.44
C PRO A 83 -0.06 -5.94 -6.65
N THR A 84 -1.18 -5.36 -6.23
CA THR A 84 -2.25 -6.08 -5.51
C THR A 84 -3.62 -5.49 -5.84
N SER A 85 -4.69 -6.21 -5.54
CA SER A 85 -6.05 -5.76 -5.85
C SER A 85 -6.60 -4.83 -4.78
N PHE A 86 -7.34 -3.80 -5.20
CA PHE A 86 -8.26 -3.06 -4.35
C PHE A 86 -9.52 -3.89 -4.06
N TYR A 87 -10.29 -3.49 -3.05
CA TYR A 87 -11.58 -4.09 -2.73
C TYR A 87 -12.64 -3.86 -3.83
N ASN A 88 -12.64 -2.65 -4.39
CA ASN A 88 -13.56 -2.24 -5.45
C ASN A 88 -12.86 -1.29 -6.44
N THR A 89 -13.58 -0.78 -7.42
CA THR A 89 -13.06 0.11 -8.47
C THR A 89 -13.10 1.61 -8.09
N GLU A 90 -13.42 1.97 -6.86
CA GLU A 90 -13.54 3.37 -6.42
C GLU A 90 -12.21 4.03 -6.03
N TYR A 91 -11.10 3.29 -6.11
CA TYR A 91 -9.78 3.84 -5.84
C TYR A 91 -9.45 5.03 -6.74
N LYS A 92 -8.63 5.95 -6.25
CA LYS A 92 -8.16 7.13 -6.98
C LYS A 92 -6.79 6.88 -7.56
N ILE A 93 -6.50 7.48 -8.71
CA ILE A 93 -5.25 7.30 -9.45
C ILE A 93 -4.69 8.68 -9.78
N PHE A 94 -3.41 8.82 -9.56
CA PHE A 94 -2.61 9.98 -9.98
C PHE A 94 -1.47 9.45 -10.85
N ALA A 95 -1.13 10.16 -11.91
CA ALA A 95 0.01 9.78 -12.74
C ALA A 95 0.70 11.04 -13.25
N THR A 96 2.02 10.96 -13.35
CA THR A 96 2.87 12.03 -13.86
C THR A 96 3.95 11.44 -14.75
N VAL A 97 4.41 12.22 -15.73
CA VAL A 97 5.51 11.79 -16.59
C VAL A 97 6.80 11.71 -15.76
N TYR A 98 7.54 10.63 -15.98
CA TYR A 98 8.95 10.57 -15.61
C TYR A 98 9.78 11.03 -16.79
N LYS A 99 10.13 12.32 -16.80
CA LYS A 99 10.80 12.99 -17.90
C LYS A 99 12.31 13.04 -17.65
N PRO A 100 13.11 12.31 -18.41
CA PRO A 100 14.57 12.28 -18.21
C PRO A 100 15.30 13.44 -18.85
N SER A 101 14.64 14.25 -19.69
CA SER A 101 15.24 15.35 -20.44
C SER A 101 14.63 16.69 -20.10
N SER A 102 15.34 17.76 -20.50
CA SER A 102 14.94 19.15 -20.28
C SER A 102 14.12 19.74 -21.44
N ASP A 103 13.43 18.90 -22.26
CA ASP A 103 12.58 19.44 -23.31
C ASP A 103 11.43 20.31 -22.76
N SER A 104 10.89 21.19 -23.59
CA SER A 104 9.82 22.13 -23.22
C SER A 104 8.41 21.57 -23.42
N ALA A 105 8.27 20.29 -23.75
CA ALA A 105 6.97 19.67 -23.97
C ALA A 105 6.15 19.58 -22.67
N VAL A 106 4.86 19.83 -22.79
CA VAL A 106 3.88 19.63 -21.71
C VAL A 106 3.28 18.25 -21.88
N TYR A 107 3.32 17.48 -20.80
CA TYR A 107 2.80 16.12 -20.77
C TYR A 107 1.51 16.07 -19.93
N SER A 108 0.56 15.29 -20.41
CA SER A 108 -0.70 15.07 -19.72
C SER A 108 -1.04 13.59 -19.69
N SER A 109 -1.43 13.09 -18.54
CA SER A 109 -2.02 11.77 -18.40
C SER A 109 -3.45 11.86 -17.90
N SER A 110 -4.30 10.99 -18.41
CA SER A 110 -5.67 10.87 -17.95
C SER A 110 -5.94 9.40 -17.61
N PRO A 111 -6.11 9.07 -16.32
CA PRO A 111 -6.60 7.75 -15.93
C PRO A 111 -8.01 7.55 -16.53
N LEU A 112 -8.22 6.45 -17.24
CA LEU A 112 -9.49 6.15 -17.86
C LEU A 112 -10.42 5.47 -16.86
N ALA A 113 -11.65 5.96 -16.75
CA ALA A 113 -12.69 5.31 -15.96
C ALA A 113 -13.18 4.00 -16.62
N ILE A 114 -13.12 3.93 -17.95
CA ILE A 114 -13.50 2.75 -18.71
C ILE A 114 -12.50 1.60 -18.53
N ASN A 115 -13.02 0.38 -18.43
CA ASN A 115 -12.22 -0.85 -18.24
C ASN A 115 -11.37 -0.89 -16.95
N LYS A 116 -11.63 -0.01 -16.01
CA LYS A 116 -11.02 -0.03 -14.68
C LYS A 116 -11.51 -1.24 -13.90
N THR A 117 -10.60 -2.05 -13.37
CA THR A 117 -10.89 -3.22 -12.53
C THR A 117 -10.25 -3.05 -11.15
N VAL A 118 -10.47 -3.98 -10.27
CA VAL A 118 -9.82 -3.97 -8.93
C VAL A 118 -8.30 -4.11 -8.99
N SER A 119 -7.74 -4.66 -10.06
CA SER A 119 -6.30 -4.95 -10.22
C SER A 119 -5.64 -4.24 -11.40
N ARG A 120 -6.41 -3.46 -12.18
CA ARG A 120 -5.92 -2.83 -13.42
C ARG A 120 -6.62 -1.51 -13.68
N PHE A 121 -5.89 -0.59 -14.25
CA PHE A 121 -6.43 0.65 -14.83
C PHE A 121 -5.73 0.97 -16.15
N TYR A 122 -6.24 1.99 -16.86
CA TYR A 122 -5.67 2.44 -18.11
C TYR A 122 -5.26 3.90 -18.01
N LEU A 123 -4.16 4.26 -18.66
CA LEU A 123 -3.66 5.63 -18.80
C LEU A 123 -3.65 6.04 -20.27
N ASN A 124 -4.31 7.16 -20.59
CA ASN A 124 -4.01 7.91 -21.79
C ASN A 124 -2.85 8.85 -21.51
N ARG A 125 -1.88 8.90 -22.43
CA ARG A 125 -0.63 9.62 -22.30
C ARG A 125 -0.40 10.49 -23.51
N ASN A 126 -0.43 11.81 -23.31
CA ASN A 126 -0.29 12.77 -24.39
C ASN A 126 0.81 13.79 -24.08
N TYR A 127 1.31 14.42 -25.14
CA TYR A 127 2.17 15.59 -25.02
C TYR A 127 1.70 16.69 -25.93
N ALA A 128 2.11 17.94 -25.63
CA ALA A 128 1.96 19.10 -26.47
C ALA A 128 3.30 19.87 -26.52
N SER A 129 3.76 20.20 -27.71
CA SER A 129 4.99 20.96 -27.91
C SER A 129 4.93 21.72 -29.22
N GLY A 130 5.24 23.03 -29.21
CA GLY A 130 5.32 23.84 -30.41
C GLY A 130 4.04 23.86 -31.27
N GLY A 131 2.87 23.76 -30.66
CA GLY A 131 1.58 23.68 -31.35
C GLY A 131 1.22 22.28 -31.87
N THR A 132 2.08 21.30 -31.69
CA THR A 132 1.85 19.89 -32.03
C THR A 132 1.43 19.11 -30.80
N THR A 133 0.43 18.24 -30.98
CA THR A 133 0.00 17.30 -29.92
C THR A 133 0.17 15.87 -30.42
N GLY A 134 0.45 14.96 -29.50
CA GLY A 134 0.64 13.58 -29.87
C GLY A 134 0.67 12.65 -28.65
N LEU A 135 0.95 11.39 -28.94
CA LEU A 135 1.09 10.33 -27.95
C LEU A 135 2.48 10.40 -27.29
N SER A 136 2.51 10.52 -25.97
CA SER A 136 3.76 10.46 -25.24
C SER A 136 4.31 9.02 -25.19
N GLN A 137 5.57 8.86 -25.56
CA GLN A 137 6.32 7.61 -25.44
C GLN A 137 7.15 7.54 -24.14
N GLU A 138 7.11 8.58 -23.31
CA GLU A 138 7.84 8.65 -22.05
C GLU A 138 7.33 7.65 -21.02
N SER A 139 8.15 7.38 -20.02
CA SER A 139 7.75 6.63 -18.83
C SER A 139 6.87 7.48 -17.92
N TRP A 140 5.99 6.84 -17.16
CA TRP A 140 5.07 7.51 -16.25
C TRP A 140 5.10 6.88 -14.88
N ASP A 141 5.25 7.69 -13.87
CA ASP A 141 5.02 7.29 -12.49
C ASP A 141 3.54 7.38 -12.15
N TRP A 142 3.05 6.45 -11.39
CA TRP A 142 1.67 6.41 -10.94
C TRP A 142 1.56 6.12 -9.46
N PHE A 143 0.48 6.59 -8.86
CA PHE A 143 0.10 6.39 -7.48
C PHE A 143 -1.40 6.10 -7.42
N ALA A 144 -1.81 5.11 -6.64
CA ALA A 144 -3.20 4.76 -6.46
C ALA A 144 -3.53 4.56 -4.99
N ILE A 145 -4.69 5.04 -4.56
CA ILE A 145 -5.15 4.97 -3.18
C ILE A 145 -6.61 4.53 -3.10
N GLY A 146 -6.92 3.62 -2.20
CA GLY A 146 -8.27 3.10 -1.99
C GLY A 146 -8.33 2.10 -0.84
N ARG A 147 -9.32 1.22 -0.87
CA ARG A 147 -9.52 0.17 0.14
C ARG A 147 -9.07 -1.19 -0.40
N TRP A 148 -8.59 -2.06 0.52
CA TRP A 148 -8.34 -3.47 0.18
C TRP A 148 -9.31 -4.42 0.90
N LYS A 149 -10.12 -3.93 1.84
CA LYS A 149 -11.19 -4.64 2.56
C LYS A 149 -12.31 -3.69 2.94
#